data_ca307036b5e9424533cb96150d38b9f8
#
_entry.id   ca307036b5e9424533cb96150d38b9f8
#
_cell.length_a   1.000
_cell.length_b   1.000
_cell.length_c   1.000
_cell.angle_alpha   90.00
_cell.angle_beta   90.00
_cell.angle_gamma   90.00
#
_symmetry.space_group_name_H-M   'P 1'
#
loop_
_entity.id
_entity.type
_entity.pdbx_description
1 polymer ?
#
loop_
_entity_poly.entity_id
_entity_poly.type
_entity_poly.pdbx_seq_one_letter_code
_entity_poly.pdbx_strand_id
1 'polypeptide(L)'
;MKDTGKEQNHSSFEDTSASEESFKSPKVNKGEKGMARAEKVRAIRKACATRDVEALAAHATSEGGLLEDDLRQIAWPILLRCDEQRQQFDTVSSPELLRHVDEEQVELDVNRSFVYYPKAPEEEMLRKKQQLSNLITQVLREYPMLCYFQGYHDIVQVLLLVLGEKQAVPAVAQISLFRIRDYMLPSLSPAVKHLHLIPSIIETTDPELRRHLGNIEPFFALAATLTLYAHDIQEYSDISRLFDFLLAREPVVAIYLFAAMILSRKKELLEIPADEPEMLHFTLSKLPHPLDLDGHILRAARLFEDHPPESLPLGAWKHIPWCSVLKTSRDPHGKYTAADAVYLFEKQSQQIRSEERRKRALDFLWSHRRSVGSVALAILVGAASFYIRKRGLDASIWSYVGRIQRAIQTWV
;
A
#
# COMPACT_ATOMS: atom_id res chain seq x y z
N MET A 1 28.09 80.04 -6.64
CA MET A 1 29.10 80.31 -5.62
C MET A 1 29.45 78.99 -4.98
N LYS A 2 30.56 78.49 -5.41
CA LYS A 2 31.67 77.93 -4.59
C LYS A 2 31.24 76.89 -3.58
N ASP A 3 31.68 75.71 -3.56
CA ASP A 3 32.96 75.04 -3.87
C ASP A 3 33.31 74.10 -2.73
N THR A 4 34.01 73.03 -3.07
CA THR A 4 34.87 72.15 -2.29
C THR A 4 34.13 71.11 -1.38
N GLY A 5 34.25 69.74 -1.49
CA GLY A 5 35.42 68.96 -1.91
C GLY A 5 35.99 68.16 -0.74
N LYS A 6 36.08 66.83 -0.91
CA LYS A 6 37.06 65.86 -0.44
C LYS A 6 36.45 64.50 -0.23
N GLU A 7 36.67 63.55 -1.10
CA GLU A 7 37.66 62.46 -1.11
C GLU A 7 38.00 61.80 0.26
N GLN A 8 37.72 60.48 0.32
CA GLN A 8 38.65 59.35 0.52
C GLN A 8 37.92 58.16 1.15
N ASN A 9 37.98 57.06 0.68
CA ASN A 9 38.82 55.94 0.37
C ASN A 9 38.11 54.61 0.66
N HIS A 10 38.07 53.82 -0.37
CA HIS A 10 38.37 52.39 -0.48
C HIS A 10 38.18 51.44 0.72
N SER A 11 37.31 50.49 0.60
CA SER A 11 37.72 49.08 0.70
C SER A 11 36.75 48.19 -0.15
N SER A 12 37.33 47.63 -1.17
CA SER A 12 36.74 46.60 -2.06
C SER A 12 36.47 45.32 -1.23
N PHE A 13 35.20 44.84 -1.27
CA PHE A 13 34.88 43.42 -1.03
C PHE A 13 34.45 42.86 -2.37
N GLU A 14 35.23 41.91 -2.87
CA GLU A 14 34.97 41.12 -4.04
C GLU A 14 33.74 40.23 -3.81
N ASP A 15 32.69 40.49 -4.56
CA ASP A 15 31.51 39.67 -4.72
C ASP A 15 31.86 38.51 -5.66
N THR A 16 32.17 37.35 -5.11
CA THR A 16 32.29 36.11 -5.87
C THR A 16 30.89 35.59 -6.17
N SER A 17 30.32 36.06 -7.27
CA SER A 17 29.15 35.47 -7.88
C SER A 17 29.49 34.07 -8.38
N ALA A 18 29.07 33.03 -7.62
CA ALA A 18 29.03 31.68 -8.11
C ALA A 18 27.94 31.57 -9.19
N SER A 19 28.39 31.40 -10.41
CA SER A 19 27.56 31.14 -11.57
C SER A 19 26.74 29.84 -11.36
N GLU A 20 25.43 30.00 -11.28
CA GLU A 20 24.49 28.90 -11.49
C GLU A 20 24.64 28.38 -12.91
N GLU A 21 25.40 27.32 -13.09
CA GLU A 21 25.39 26.55 -14.32
C GLU A 21 24.03 25.82 -14.42
N SER A 22 23.11 26.44 -15.12
CA SER A 22 21.90 25.82 -15.65
C SER A 22 22.31 24.64 -16.52
N PHE A 23 22.15 23.42 -15.99
CA PHE A 23 22.26 22.16 -16.73
C PHE A 23 21.15 22.13 -17.79
N LYS A 24 21.42 22.71 -18.96
CA LYS A 24 20.58 22.54 -20.17
C LYS A 24 20.74 21.09 -20.63
N SER A 25 19.72 20.27 -20.38
CA SER A 25 19.61 18.94 -21.00
C SER A 25 19.82 19.05 -22.51
N PRO A 26 20.63 18.17 -23.13
CA PRO A 26 20.88 18.20 -24.55
C PRO A 26 19.56 18.05 -25.31
N LYS A 27 19.28 18.90 -26.27
CA LYS A 27 18.14 18.83 -27.19
C LYS A 27 18.32 17.58 -28.04
N VAL A 28 17.80 16.44 -27.59
CA VAL A 28 17.76 15.19 -28.37
C VAL A 28 16.91 15.43 -29.61
N ASN A 29 17.47 15.13 -30.77
CA ASN A 29 16.86 15.37 -32.08
C ASN A 29 15.58 14.51 -32.22
N LYS A 30 14.49 15.04 -32.80
CA LYS A 30 13.22 14.30 -32.99
C LYS A 30 13.42 12.97 -33.72
N GLY A 31 14.38 12.86 -34.61
CA GLY A 31 14.73 11.61 -35.30
C GLY A 31 15.35 10.56 -34.41
N GLU A 32 16.21 10.94 -33.45
CA GLU A 32 16.85 10.02 -32.49
C GLU A 32 15.83 9.47 -31.49
N LYS A 33 14.89 10.32 -31.01
CA LYS A 33 13.77 9.87 -30.16
C LYS A 33 12.87 8.86 -30.88
N GLY A 34 12.59 9.08 -32.17
CA GLY A 34 11.78 8.15 -32.98
C GLY A 34 12.47 6.79 -33.17
N MET A 35 13.79 6.77 -33.41
CA MET A 35 14.57 5.54 -33.56
C MET A 35 14.66 4.77 -32.23
N ALA A 36 14.94 5.46 -31.13
CA ALA A 36 14.99 4.85 -29.79
C ALA A 36 13.64 4.23 -29.39
N ARG A 37 12.51 4.90 -29.71
CA ARG A 37 11.16 4.37 -29.49
C ARG A 37 10.91 3.12 -30.31
N ALA A 38 11.27 3.11 -31.61
CA ALA A 38 11.09 1.95 -32.50
C ALA A 38 11.93 0.76 -32.05
N GLU A 39 13.13 1.01 -31.52
CA GLU A 39 14.00 -0.02 -30.96
C GLU A 39 13.40 -0.61 -29.68
N LYS A 40 12.90 0.22 -28.78
CA LYS A 40 12.20 -0.21 -27.56
C LYS A 40 10.97 -1.07 -27.89
N VAL A 41 10.14 -0.68 -28.88
CA VAL A 41 9.00 -1.47 -29.34
C VAL A 41 9.44 -2.87 -29.82
N ARG A 42 10.52 -2.94 -30.59
CA ARG A 42 11.06 -4.23 -31.07
C ARG A 42 11.56 -5.09 -29.90
N ALA A 43 12.24 -4.50 -28.94
CA ALA A 43 12.73 -5.19 -27.76
C ALA A 43 11.59 -5.75 -26.90
N ILE A 44 10.54 -4.94 -26.64
CA ILE A 44 9.34 -5.38 -25.90
C ILE A 44 8.65 -6.54 -26.64
N ARG A 45 8.43 -6.43 -27.95
CA ARG A 45 7.83 -7.52 -28.75
C ARG A 45 8.66 -8.80 -28.72
N LYS A 46 9.99 -8.69 -28.74
CA LYS A 46 10.90 -9.84 -28.59
C LYS A 46 10.72 -10.47 -27.20
N ALA A 47 10.75 -9.68 -26.13
CA ALA A 47 10.57 -10.14 -24.77
C ALA A 47 9.19 -10.82 -24.57
N CYS A 48 8.12 -10.28 -25.18
CA CYS A 48 6.80 -10.94 -25.21
C CYS A 48 6.85 -12.29 -25.93
N ALA A 49 7.51 -12.37 -27.10
CA ALA A 49 7.59 -13.61 -27.88
C ALA A 49 8.37 -14.71 -27.16
N THR A 50 9.42 -14.34 -26.41
CA THR A 50 10.22 -15.27 -25.61
C THR A 50 9.69 -15.48 -24.19
N ARG A 51 8.62 -14.76 -23.81
CA ARG A 51 8.05 -14.73 -22.44
C ARG A 51 9.11 -14.38 -21.36
N ASP A 52 10.02 -13.50 -21.71
CA ASP A 52 11.08 -13.02 -20.83
C ASP A 52 10.51 -11.99 -19.84
N VAL A 53 10.08 -12.48 -18.67
CA VAL A 53 9.46 -11.65 -17.62
C VAL A 53 10.43 -10.61 -17.08
N GLU A 54 11.73 -10.94 -16.97
CA GLU A 54 12.74 -10.01 -16.46
C GLU A 54 12.96 -8.85 -17.43
N ALA A 55 13.10 -9.14 -18.73
CA ALA A 55 13.21 -8.12 -19.76
C ALA A 55 11.94 -7.23 -19.82
N LEU A 56 10.74 -7.84 -19.71
CA LEU A 56 9.48 -7.10 -19.65
C LEU A 56 9.41 -6.19 -18.42
N ALA A 57 9.85 -6.68 -17.26
CA ALA A 57 9.88 -5.89 -16.03
C ALA A 57 10.87 -4.71 -16.14
N ALA A 58 12.03 -4.92 -16.76
CA ALA A 58 12.99 -3.85 -17.02
C ALA A 58 12.40 -2.78 -17.95
N HIS A 59 11.75 -3.18 -19.06
CA HIS A 59 11.07 -2.24 -19.96
C HIS A 59 9.92 -1.50 -19.29
N ALA A 60 9.10 -2.18 -18.51
CA ALA A 60 7.97 -1.61 -17.79
C ALA A 60 8.41 -0.60 -16.72
N THR A 61 9.59 -0.80 -16.12
CA THR A 61 10.17 0.12 -15.13
C THR A 61 10.85 1.34 -15.79
N SER A 62 11.43 1.17 -16.98
CA SER A 62 12.16 2.24 -17.69
C SER A 62 11.24 3.35 -18.20
N GLU A 63 11.79 4.51 -18.54
CA GLU A 63 11.08 5.68 -19.05
C GLU A 63 10.06 5.32 -20.14
N GLY A 64 8.82 5.81 -20.03
CA GLY A 64 7.71 5.54 -20.93
C GLY A 64 7.11 4.12 -20.83
N GLY A 65 7.61 3.26 -19.96
CA GLY A 65 7.05 1.91 -19.73
C GLY A 65 6.92 1.06 -20.99
N LEU A 66 5.78 0.41 -21.18
CA LEU A 66 5.49 -0.44 -22.33
C LEU A 66 4.95 0.33 -23.55
N LEU A 67 4.94 1.66 -23.48
CA LEU A 67 4.67 2.61 -24.55
C LEU A 67 3.22 2.70 -25.04
N GLU A 68 2.58 1.59 -25.42
CA GLU A 68 1.27 1.56 -26.09
C GLU A 68 0.44 0.34 -25.71
N ASP A 69 -0.88 0.45 -25.82
CA ASP A 69 -1.80 -0.59 -25.35
C ASP A 69 -1.68 -1.90 -26.12
N ASP A 70 -1.36 -1.86 -27.41
CA ASP A 70 -1.10 -3.08 -28.19
C ASP A 70 0.02 -3.95 -27.59
N LEU A 71 1.04 -3.30 -26.99
CA LEU A 71 2.11 -4.00 -26.28
C LEU A 71 1.67 -4.45 -24.90
N ARG A 72 0.88 -3.61 -24.18
CA ARG A 72 0.33 -3.95 -22.87
C ARG A 72 -0.60 -5.16 -22.93
N GLN A 73 -1.42 -5.26 -23.97
CA GLN A 73 -2.34 -6.40 -24.18
C GLN A 73 -1.60 -7.74 -24.23
N ILE A 74 -0.37 -7.73 -24.70
CA ILE A 74 0.46 -8.96 -24.75
C ILE A 74 1.28 -9.11 -23.47
N ALA A 75 1.88 -8.01 -22.99
CA ALA A 75 2.85 -8.04 -21.89
C ALA A 75 2.18 -8.21 -20.51
N TRP A 76 1.04 -7.54 -20.24
CA TRP A 76 0.40 -7.63 -18.92
C TRP A 76 -0.06 -9.03 -18.55
N PRO A 77 -0.68 -9.83 -19.46
CA PRO A 77 -0.98 -11.24 -19.18
C PRO A 77 0.27 -12.08 -18.87
N ILE A 78 1.41 -11.79 -19.50
CA ILE A 78 2.68 -12.49 -19.23
C ILE A 78 3.22 -12.09 -17.84
N LEU A 79 3.26 -10.80 -17.53
CA LEU A 79 3.69 -10.26 -16.22
C LEU A 79 2.82 -10.78 -15.07
N LEU A 80 1.54 -10.95 -15.31
CA LEU A 80 0.56 -11.49 -14.35
C LEU A 80 0.46 -13.03 -14.39
N ARG A 81 1.16 -13.73 -15.29
CA ARG A 81 1.12 -15.19 -15.45
C ARG A 81 -0.29 -15.75 -15.68
N CYS A 82 -1.09 -15.04 -16.44
CA CYS A 82 -2.49 -15.42 -16.69
C CYS A 82 -2.62 -16.78 -17.41
N ASP A 83 -1.63 -17.20 -18.21
CA ASP A 83 -1.71 -18.42 -19.01
C ASP A 83 -1.53 -19.69 -18.17
N GLU A 84 -0.79 -19.62 -17.07
CA GLU A 84 -0.59 -20.76 -16.17
C GLU A 84 -1.90 -21.20 -15.51
N GLN A 85 -2.86 -20.30 -15.38
CA GLN A 85 -4.17 -20.58 -14.80
C GLN A 85 -5.28 -20.79 -15.85
N ARG A 86 -5.08 -20.37 -17.10
CA ARG A 86 -6.08 -20.51 -18.15
C ARG A 86 -6.56 -21.95 -18.34
N GLN A 87 -5.68 -22.93 -18.12
CA GLN A 87 -6.03 -24.36 -18.12
C GLN A 87 -6.98 -24.76 -16.98
N GLN A 88 -7.02 -24.00 -15.89
CA GLN A 88 -7.96 -24.23 -14.78
C GLN A 88 -9.33 -23.57 -15.04
N PHE A 89 -9.35 -22.41 -15.72
CA PHE A 89 -10.58 -21.68 -16.06
C PHE A 89 -11.40 -22.43 -17.16
N ASP A 90 -10.74 -23.04 -18.14
CA ASP A 90 -11.40 -23.74 -19.26
C ASP A 90 -11.97 -25.12 -18.86
N THR A 91 -11.59 -25.69 -17.71
CA THR A 91 -12.02 -27.01 -17.25
C THR A 91 -13.25 -26.98 -16.32
N VAL A 92 -13.59 -25.84 -15.79
CA VAL A 92 -14.80 -25.68 -14.96
C VAL A 92 -15.94 -25.22 -15.85
N SER A 93 -16.64 -26.19 -16.50
CA SER A 93 -17.99 -25.97 -17.03
C SER A 93 -18.84 -25.39 -15.91
N SER A 94 -19.22 -24.12 -16.02
CA SER A 94 -19.81 -23.30 -14.97
C SER A 94 -20.98 -24.00 -14.31
N PRO A 95 -20.91 -24.50 -13.05
CA PRO A 95 -22.09 -24.54 -12.23
C PRO A 95 -22.58 -23.09 -12.11
N GLU A 96 -23.87 -22.85 -12.05
CA GLU A 96 -24.41 -21.51 -11.79
C GLU A 96 -23.72 -20.95 -10.53
N LEU A 97 -22.75 -20.06 -10.74
CA LEU A 97 -22.02 -19.46 -9.64
C LEU A 97 -23.01 -18.65 -8.80
N LEU A 98 -23.05 -18.93 -7.50
CA LEU A 98 -23.94 -18.23 -6.58
C LEU A 98 -23.63 -16.74 -6.57
N ARG A 99 -24.70 -15.94 -6.40
CA ARG A 99 -24.57 -14.48 -6.26
C ARG A 99 -23.67 -14.14 -5.08
N HIS A 100 -22.71 -13.21 -5.32
CA HIS A 100 -21.82 -12.73 -4.26
C HIS A 100 -22.55 -11.72 -3.36
N VAL A 101 -22.18 -11.67 -2.09
CA VAL A 101 -22.81 -10.79 -1.08
C VAL A 101 -22.63 -9.30 -1.38
N ASP A 102 -21.56 -8.92 -2.07
CA ASP A 102 -21.17 -7.53 -2.32
C ASP A 102 -21.64 -7.02 -3.70
N GLU A 103 -22.40 -7.78 -4.49
CA GLU A 103 -22.80 -7.37 -5.85
C GLU A 103 -23.59 -6.04 -5.89
N GLU A 104 -24.38 -5.76 -4.86
CA GLU A 104 -25.13 -4.50 -4.78
C GLU A 104 -24.17 -3.29 -4.62
N GLN A 105 -23.10 -3.46 -3.84
CA GLN A 105 -22.07 -2.42 -3.69
C GLN A 105 -21.28 -2.25 -4.98
N VAL A 106 -20.97 -3.35 -5.70
CA VAL A 106 -20.32 -3.30 -7.01
C VAL A 106 -21.15 -2.45 -7.98
N GLU A 107 -22.47 -2.68 -8.07
CA GLU A 107 -23.36 -1.94 -8.95
C GLU A 107 -23.37 -0.43 -8.64
N LEU A 108 -23.44 -0.06 -7.35
CA LEU A 108 -23.41 1.33 -6.92
C LEU A 108 -22.10 2.03 -7.33
N ASP A 109 -20.97 1.38 -7.16
CA ASP A 109 -19.67 1.95 -7.48
C ASP A 109 -19.40 2.00 -8.98
N VAL A 110 -19.80 0.95 -9.73
CA VAL A 110 -19.69 0.92 -11.19
C VAL A 110 -20.53 2.02 -11.84
N ASN A 111 -21.69 2.35 -11.29
CA ASN A 111 -22.52 3.46 -11.79
C ASN A 111 -21.80 4.81 -11.74
N ARG A 112 -20.83 4.95 -10.83
CA ARG A 112 -19.98 6.16 -10.66
C ARG A 112 -18.62 6.07 -11.34
N SER A 113 -18.32 4.97 -12.05
CA SER A 113 -17.05 4.75 -12.73
C SER A 113 -16.93 5.50 -14.06
N PHE A 114 -15.75 5.48 -14.68
CA PHE A 114 -15.41 6.13 -15.95
C PHE A 114 -15.56 7.66 -15.94
N VAL A 115 -15.25 8.32 -14.82
CA VAL A 115 -15.40 9.77 -14.68
C VAL A 115 -14.40 10.53 -15.56
N TYR A 116 -13.16 10.07 -15.59
CA TYR A 116 -12.07 10.77 -16.26
C TYR A 116 -11.77 10.24 -17.67
N TYR A 117 -11.82 8.93 -17.85
CA TYR A 117 -11.49 8.25 -19.10
C TYR A 117 -12.28 6.93 -19.23
N PRO A 118 -12.56 6.49 -20.50
CA PRO A 118 -12.39 7.19 -21.75
C PRO A 118 -13.47 8.24 -21.96
N LYS A 119 -13.25 9.20 -22.86
CA LYS A 119 -14.31 10.10 -23.35
C LYS A 119 -15.04 9.40 -24.48
N ALA A 120 -16.23 8.90 -24.23
CA ALA A 120 -17.01 8.13 -25.17
C ALA A 120 -18.50 8.55 -25.13
N PRO A 121 -19.29 8.26 -26.17
CA PRO A 121 -20.75 8.45 -26.16
C PRO A 121 -21.41 7.68 -25.01
N GLU A 122 -22.59 8.16 -24.57
CA GLU A 122 -23.31 7.60 -23.41
C GLU A 122 -23.61 6.10 -23.58
N GLU A 123 -24.04 5.69 -24.78
CA GLU A 123 -24.32 4.27 -25.08
C GLU A 123 -23.08 3.37 -24.92
N GLU A 124 -21.92 3.84 -25.39
CA GLU A 124 -20.66 3.12 -25.21
C GLU A 124 -20.25 3.09 -23.74
N MET A 125 -20.47 4.18 -23.03
CA MET A 125 -20.19 4.28 -21.61
C MET A 125 -21.04 3.31 -20.79
N LEU A 126 -22.34 3.20 -21.10
CA LEU A 126 -23.24 2.24 -20.46
C LEU A 126 -22.78 0.80 -20.71
N ARG A 127 -22.37 0.49 -21.94
CA ARG A 127 -21.81 -0.82 -22.27
C ARG A 127 -20.55 -1.13 -21.48
N LYS A 128 -19.63 -0.16 -21.34
CA LYS A 128 -18.39 -0.33 -20.54
C LYS A 128 -18.69 -0.54 -19.06
N LYS A 129 -19.67 0.17 -18.51
CA LYS A 129 -20.13 -0.06 -17.13
C LYS A 129 -20.67 -1.46 -16.94
N GLN A 130 -21.48 -1.95 -17.88
CA GLN A 130 -21.98 -3.32 -17.83
C GLN A 130 -20.84 -4.36 -17.90
N GLN A 131 -19.86 -4.16 -18.78
CA GLN A 131 -18.68 -5.01 -18.89
C GLN A 131 -17.87 -5.01 -17.59
N LEU A 132 -17.69 -3.84 -16.98
CA LEU A 132 -16.99 -3.68 -15.70
C LEU A 132 -17.71 -4.42 -14.57
N SER A 133 -19.04 -4.25 -14.47
CA SER A 133 -19.87 -4.95 -13.48
C SER A 133 -19.78 -6.47 -13.64
N ASN A 134 -19.95 -6.96 -14.88
CA ASN A 134 -19.85 -8.38 -15.19
C ASN A 134 -18.49 -8.96 -14.82
N LEU A 135 -17.41 -8.25 -15.15
CA LEU A 135 -16.03 -8.67 -14.88
C LEU A 135 -15.77 -8.79 -13.39
N ILE A 136 -16.17 -7.79 -12.60
CA ILE A 136 -16.01 -7.79 -11.15
C ILE A 136 -16.83 -8.92 -10.51
N THR A 137 -18.10 -9.02 -10.87
CA THR A 137 -19.00 -10.04 -10.29
C THR A 137 -18.57 -11.45 -10.66
N GLN A 138 -18.07 -11.67 -11.86
CA GLN A 138 -17.53 -12.97 -12.27
C GLN A 138 -16.37 -13.40 -11.35
N VAL A 139 -15.39 -12.52 -11.12
CA VAL A 139 -14.24 -12.84 -10.26
C VAL A 139 -14.65 -13.05 -8.80
N LEU A 140 -15.57 -12.23 -8.28
CA LEU A 140 -16.07 -12.39 -6.90
C LEU A 140 -16.87 -13.68 -6.71
N ARG A 141 -17.66 -14.09 -7.70
CA ARG A 141 -18.41 -15.37 -7.66
C ARG A 141 -17.47 -16.57 -7.74
N GLU A 142 -16.39 -16.47 -8.50
CA GLU A 142 -15.38 -17.53 -8.62
C GLU A 142 -14.54 -17.65 -7.33
N TYR A 143 -14.28 -16.53 -6.66
CA TYR A 143 -13.52 -16.46 -5.40
C TYR A 143 -14.37 -15.82 -4.28
N PRO A 144 -15.42 -16.51 -3.81
CA PRO A 144 -16.44 -15.92 -2.91
C PRO A 144 -15.92 -15.54 -1.52
N MET A 145 -14.68 -15.90 -1.18
CA MET A 145 -14.02 -15.45 0.04
C MET A 145 -13.51 -14.02 -0.04
N LEU A 146 -13.29 -13.46 -1.25
CA LEU A 146 -12.81 -12.10 -1.43
C LEU A 146 -13.92 -11.10 -1.08
N CYS A 147 -13.62 -10.11 -0.25
CA CYS A 147 -14.53 -9.02 0.05
C CYS A 147 -14.28 -7.87 -0.93
N TYR A 148 -15.36 -7.33 -1.50
CA TYR A 148 -15.28 -6.12 -2.30
C TYR A 148 -14.91 -4.93 -1.40
N PHE A 149 -14.07 -4.03 -1.92
CA PHE A 149 -13.78 -2.75 -1.26
C PHE A 149 -14.01 -1.60 -2.25
N GLN A 150 -14.42 -0.44 -1.74
CA GLN A 150 -14.63 0.75 -2.56
C GLN A 150 -13.31 1.19 -3.20
N GLY A 151 -13.30 1.33 -4.54
CA GLY A 151 -12.11 1.62 -5.33
C GLY A 151 -11.54 0.39 -6.07
N TYR A 152 -11.99 -0.83 -5.77
CA TYR A 152 -11.60 -2.00 -6.56
C TYR A 152 -12.05 -1.88 -8.03
N HIS A 153 -13.20 -1.26 -8.27
CA HIS A 153 -13.70 -0.98 -9.62
C HIS A 153 -12.75 -0.08 -10.43
N ASP A 154 -12.04 0.86 -9.80
CA ASP A 154 -11.07 1.73 -10.47
C ASP A 154 -9.87 0.92 -11.00
N ILE A 155 -9.38 -0.06 -10.20
CA ILE A 155 -8.32 -0.99 -10.61
C ILE A 155 -8.78 -1.83 -11.80
N VAL A 156 -9.97 -2.42 -11.69
CA VAL A 156 -10.53 -3.31 -12.73
C VAL A 156 -10.85 -2.54 -14.00
N GLN A 157 -11.28 -1.27 -13.88
CA GLN A 157 -11.50 -0.37 -15.00
C GLN A 157 -10.26 -0.20 -15.87
N VAL A 158 -9.07 0.00 -15.28
CA VAL A 158 -7.81 0.13 -16.03
C VAL A 158 -7.51 -1.16 -16.80
N LEU A 159 -7.68 -2.31 -16.15
CA LEU A 159 -7.45 -3.61 -16.80
C LEU A 159 -8.44 -3.85 -17.94
N LEU A 160 -9.71 -3.52 -17.75
CA LEU A 160 -10.76 -3.65 -18.78
C LEU A 160 -10.46 -2.77 -20.00
N LEU A 161 -10.00 -1.53 -19.77
CA LEU A 161 -9.70 -0.59 -20.86
C LEU A 161 -8.52 -1.04 -21.72
N VAL A 162 -7.47 -1.57 -21.09
CA VAL A 162 -6.28 -2.03 -21.81
C VAL A 162 -6.48 -3.40 -22.45
N LEU A 163 -7.00 -4.38 -21.68
CA LEU A 163 -7.04 -5.78 -22.08
C LEU A 163 -8.33 -6.18 -22.83
N GLY A 164 -9.39 -5.41 -22.66
CA GLY A 164 -10.71 -5.80 -23.08
C GLY A 164 -11.31 -6.91 -22.19
N GLU A 165 -12.62 -7.14 -22.31
CA GLU A 165 -13.39 -7.97 -21.39
C GLU A 165 -12.82 -9.39 -21.24
N LYS A 166 -12.54 -10.08 -22.36
CA LYS A 166 -12.11 -11.49 -22.34
C LYS A 166 -10.74 -11.73 -21.71
N GLN A 167 -9.79 -10.82 -21.96
CA GLN A 167 -8.43 -10.96 -21.43
C GLN A 167 -8.30 -10.39 -20.02
N ALA A 168 -9.24 -9.51 -19.61
CA ALA A 168 -9.22 -8.91 -18.29
C ALA A 168 -9.62 -9.91 -17.18
N VAL A 169 -10.49 -10.91 -17.44
CA VAL A 169 -10.94 -11.87 -16.41
C VAL A 169 -9.77 -12.53 -15.69
N PRO A 170 -8.85 -13.25 -16.36
CA PRO A 170 -7.73 -13.87 -15.69
C PRO A 170 -6.76 -12.85 -15.06
N ALA A 171 -6.59 -11.66 -15.66
CA ALA A 171 -5.76 -10.61 -15.11
C ALA A 171 -6.30 -10.05 -13.79
N VAL A 172 -7.61 -9.80 -13.73
CA VAL A 172 -8.31 -9.34 -12.52
C VAL A 172 -8.22 -10.39 -11.41
N ALA A 173 -8.43 -11.66 -11.72
CA ALA A 173 -8.27 -12.75 -10.77
C ALA A 173 -6.83 -12.80 -10.21
N GLN A 174 -5.82 -12.71 -11.08
CA GLN A 174 -4.41 -12.69 -10.68
C GLN A 174 -4.06 -11.53 -9.77
N ILE A 175 -4.50 -10.32 -10.11
CA ILE A 175 -4.26 -9.13 -9.26
C ILE A 175 -4.93 -9.33 -7.91
N SER A 176 -6.19 -9.76 -7.89
CA SER A 176 -6.96 -9.94 -6.67
C SER A 176 -6.33 -10.95 -5.72
N LEU A 177 -5.88 -12.08 -6.23
CA LEU A 177 -5.31 -13.16 -5.45
C LEU A 177 -3.87 -12.93 -5.01
N PHE A 178 -3.04 -12.29 -5.85
CA PHE A 178 -1.59 -12.27 -5.64
C PHE A 178 -0.98 -10.89 -5.49
N ARG A 179 -1.77 -9.80 -5.66
CA ARG A 179 -1.25 -8.43 -5.52
C ARG A 179 -2.02 -7.58 -4.51
N ILE A 180 -3.34 -7.74 -4.45
CA ILE A 180 -4.20 -6.92 -3.58
C ILE A 180 -5.06 -7.74 -2.62
N ARG A 181 -4.81 -9.04 -2.46
CA ARG A 181 -5.59 -9.92 -1.57
C ARG A 181 -5.76 -9.35 -0.15
N ASP A 182 -4.74 -8.67 0.35
CA ASP A 182 -4.77 -8.07 1.68
C ASP A 182 -5.80 -6.93 1.80
N TYR A 183 -6.18 -6.32 0.68
CA TYR A 183 -7.24 -5.29 0.62
C TYR A 183 -8.64 -5.92 0.54
N MET A 184 -8.72 -7.16 0.08
CA MET A 184 -9.96 -7.92 -0.09
C MET A 184 -10.28 -8.85 1.10
N LEU A 185 -9.66 -8.60 2.26
CA LEU A 185 -9.94 -9.27 3.52
C LEU A 185 -11.14 -8.63 4.23
N PRO A 186 -11.79 -9.33 5.18
CA PRO A 186 -12.93 -8.78 5.93
C PRO A 186 -12.62 -7.51 6.75
N SER A 187 -11.37 -7.11 6.83
CA SER A 187 -10.90 -5.91 7.55
C SER A 187 -9.76 -5.25 6.79
N LEU A 188 -9.74 -3.92 6.75
CA LEU A 188 -8.65 -3.13 6.16
C LEU A 188 -7.38 -3.04 7.05
N SER A 189 -7.38 -3.69 8.23
CA SER A 189 -6.22 -3.69 9.13
C SER A 189 -4.91 -4.13 8.45
N PRO A 190 -4.87 -5.14 7.55
CA PRO A 190 -3.66 -5.48 6.82
C PRO A 190 -3.19 -4.36 5.87
N ALA A 191 -4.11 -3.72 5.15
CA ALA A 191 -3.78 -2.60 4.28
C ALA A 191 -3.16 -1.44 5.07
N VAL A 192 -3.71 -1.12 6.24
CA VAL A 192 -3.16 -0.10 7.15
C VAL A 192 -1.76 -0.49 7.62
N LYS A 193 -1.51 -1.77 7.95
CA LYS A 193 -0.17 -2.25 8.32
C LYS A 193 0.86 -2.02 7.20
N HIS A 194 0.47 -2.11 5.93
CA HIS A 194 1.36 -1.81 4.80
C HIS A 194 1.84 -0.35 4.81
N LEU A 195 0.97 0.59 5.17
CA LEU A 195 1.29 2.03 5.17
C LEU A 195 2.38 2.37 6.17
N HIS A 196 2.53 1.62 7.25
CA HIS A 196 3.61 1.83 8.23
C HIS A 196 5.03 1.59 7.69
N LEU A 197 5.15 1.05 6.47
CA LEU A 197 6.43 1.02 5.75
C LEU A 197 6.87 2.42 5.29
N ILE A 198 5.93 3.35 5.00
CA ILE A 198 6.24 4.70 4.50
C ILE A 198 7.15 5.47 5.48
N PRO A 199 6.79 5.62 6.77
CA PRO A 199 7.68 6.28 7.72
C PRO A 199 9.07 5.64 7.82
N SER A 200 9.16 4.30 7.68
CA SER A 200 10.43 3.58 7.73
C SER A 200 11.30 3.84 6.50
N ILE A 201 10.70 3.94 5.31
CA ILE A 201 11.40 4.31 4.07
C ILE A 201 11.93 5.75 4.18
N ILE A 202 11.10 6.69 4.65
CA ILE A 202 11.49 8.08 4.83
C ILE A 202 12.60 8.20 5.88
N GLU A 203 12.52 7.49 7.01
CA GLU A 203 13.54 7.47 8.06
C GLU A 203 14.92 7.08 7.51
N THR A 204 14.96 6.08 6.63
CA THR A 204 16.22 5.59 6.05
C THR A 204 16.80 6.58 5.04
N THR A 205 15.94 7.29 4.30
CA THR A 205 16.35 8.13 3.17
C THR A 205 16.54 9.58 3.55
N ASP A 206 15.67 10.12 4.39
CA ASP A 206 15.65 11.52 4.84
C ASP A 206 15.15 11.63 6.30
N PRO A 207 16.04 11.39 7.28
CA PRO A 207 15.70 11.48 8.70
C PRO A 207 15.25 12.88 9.15
N GLU A 208 15.65 13.95 8.42
CA GLU A 208 15.21 15.31 8.70
C GLU A 208 13.72 15.46 8.39
N LEU A 209 13.31 15.08 7.18
CA LEU A 209 11.89 15.10 6.78
C LEU A 209 11.07 14.18 7.70
N ARG A 210 11.59 12.99 8.04
CA ARG A 210 10.89 12.07 8.96
C ARG A 210 10.63 12.72 10.33
N ARG A 211 11.61 13.43 10.86
CA ARG A 211 11.46 14.14 12.15
C ARG A 211 10.45 15.28 12.04
N HIS A 212 10.45 16.01 10.93
CA HIS A 212 9.50 17.08 10.66
C HIS A 212 8.05 16.57 10.57
N LEU A 213 7.83 15.44 9.88
CA LEU A 213 6.51 14.80 9.80
C LEU A 213 6.03 14.23 11.14
N GLY A 214 6.92 14.06 12.12
CA GLY A 214 6.57 13.64 13.47
C GLY A 214 5.85 12.29 13.51
N ASN A 215 4.78 12.21 14.33
CA ASN A 215 4.00 11.00 14.54
C ASN A 215 2.68 10.99 13.74
N ILE A 216 2.66 11.64 12.57
CA ILE A 216 1.48 11.61 11.69
C ILE A 216 1.30 10.16 11.22
N GLU A 217 0.13 9.60 11.51
CA GLU A 217 -0.25 8.26 11.04
C GLU A 217 -0.38 8.26 9.51
N PRO A 218 0.13 7.26 8.80
CA PRO A 218 0.25 7.27 7.35
C PRO A 218 -1.07 7.01 6.59
N PHE A 219 -2.23 7.27 7.22
CA PHE A 219 -3.57 7.11 6.60
C PHE A 219 -3.78 7.99 5.37
N PHE A 220 -3.01 9.07 5.23
CA PHE A 220 -3.01 9.93 4.06
C PHE A 220 -2.69 9.17 2.75
N ALA A 221 -1.98 8.04 2.84
CA ALA A 221 -1.61 7.23 1.68
C ALA A 221 -2.65 6.14 1.36
N LEU A 222 -3.68 5.95 2.20
CA LEU A 222 -4.59 4.81 2.08
C LEU A 222 -5.36 4.82 0.77
N ALA A 223 -5.97 5.92 0.39
CA ALA A 223 -6.79 6.01 -0.81
C ALA A 223 -5.98 5.65 -2.06
N ALA A 224 -4.84 6.31 -2.26
CA ALA A 224 -3.99 6.11 -3.42
C ALA A 224 -3.43 4.69 -3.50
N THR A 225 -2.91 4.14 -2.40
CA THR A 225 -2.32 2.80 -2.40
C THR A 225 -3.36 1.69 -2.53
N LEU A 226 -4.53 1.85 -1.89
CA LEU A 226 -5.64 0.90 -1.94
C LEU A 226 -6.18 0.72 -3.35
N THR A 227 -6.26 1.81 -4.12
CA THR A 227 -6.76 1.82 -5.51
C THR A 227 -5.65 1.67 -6.54
N LEU A 228 -4.41 1.37 -6.13
CA LEU A 228 -3.23 1.40 -7.00
C LEU A 228 -3.16 2.71 -7.82
N TYR A 229 -3.52 3.83 -7.18
CA TYR A 229 -3.58 5.19 -7.73
C TYR A 229 -4.63 5.41 -8.83
N ALA A 230 -5.42 4.39 -9.20
CA ALA A 230 -6.39 4.50 -10.29
C ALA A 230 -7.53 5.49 -10.00
N HIS A 231 -7.80 5.76 -8.70
CA HIS A 231 -8.77 6.78 -8.29
C HIS A 231 -8.24 8.21 -8.42
N ASP A 232 -6.94 8.40 -8.20
CA ASP A 232 -6.34 9.74 -8.10
C ASP A 232 -5.78 10.25 -9.43
N ILE A 233 -5.30 9.35 -10.30
CA ILE A 233 -4.71 9.70 -11.60
C ILE A 233 -5.80 9.84 -12.65
N GLN A 234 -5.96 11.05 -13.18
CA GLN A 234 -7.05 11.42 -14.10
C GLN A 234 -6.70 11.22 -15.58
N GLU A 235 -5.42 11.09 -15.92
CA GLU A 235 -4.99 10.89 -17.31
C GLU A 235 -4.77 9.40 -17.59
N TYR A 236 -5.45 8.89 -18.63
CA TYR A 236 -5.36 7.49 -19.03
C TYR A 236 -3.93 7.04 -19.38
N SER A 237 -3.17 7.90 -20.04
CA SER A 237 -1.76 7.64 -20.36
C SER A 237 -0.92 7.40 -19.11
N ASP A 238 -1.16 8.17 -18.05
CA ASP A 238 -0.40 8.11 -16.83
C ASP A 238 -0.76 6.89 -16.00
N ILE A 239 -2.05 6.60 -15.87
CA ILE A 239 -2.48 5.41 -15.12
C ILE A 239 -2.06 4.11 -15.82
N SER A 240 -2.19 4.02 -17.15
CA SER A 240 -1.73 2.86 -17.90
C SER A 240 -0.20 2.70 -17.82
N ARG A 241 0.56 3.81 -17.86
CA ARG A 241 1.99 3.84 -17.61
C ARG A 241 2.36 3.36 -16.20
N LEU A 242 1.62 3.81 -15.20
CA LEU A 242 1.84 3.37 -13.82
C LEU A 242 1.57 1.87 -13.64
N PHE A 243 0.52 1.36 -14.26
CA PHE A 243 0.20 -0.06 -14.21
C PHE A 243 1.29 -0.91 -14.88
N ASP A 244 1.97 -0.44 -15.93
CA ASP A 244 3.16 -1.12 -16.45
C ASP A 244 4.15 -1.45 -15.32
N PHE A 245 4.48 -0.47 -14.48
CA PHE A 245 5.41 -0.61 -13.36
C PHE A 245 4.84 -1.48 -12.24
N LEU A 246 3.60 -1.20 -11.81
CA LEU A 246 2.98 -1.91 -10.69
C LEU A 246 2.74 -3.39 -11.00
N LEU A 247 2.44 -3.76 -12.25
CA LEU A 247 2.25 -5.16 -12.65
C LEU A 247 3.56 -5.91 -12.84
N ALA A 248 4.63 -5.20 -13.18
CA ALA A 248 5.94 -5.78 -13.44
C ALA A 248 6.79 -6.01 -12.18
N ARG A 249 6.50 -5.28 -11.09
CA ARG A 249 7.28 -5.33 -9.85
C ARG A 249 6.45 -5.94 -8.72
N GLU A 250 7.08 -6.16 -7.59
CA GLU A 250 6.44 -6.69 -6.38
C GLU A 250 5.36 -5.73 -5.84
N PRO A 251 4.27 -6.21 -5.21
CA PRO A 251 3.18 -5.36 -4.72
C PRO A 251 3.63 -4.24 -3.78
N VAL A 252 4.70 -4.45 -3.02
CA VAL A 252 5.23 -3.47 -2.07
C VAL A 252 5.73 -2.19 -2.74
N VAL A 253 6.07 -2.21 -4.04
CA VAL A 253 6.57 -1.01 -4.75
C VAL A 253 5.54 0.11 -4.84
N ALA A 254 4.24 -0.20 -4.71
CA ALA A 254 3.21 0.83 -4.59
C ALA A 254 3.43 1.72 -3.35
N ILE A 255 3.91 1.15 -2.25
CA ILE A 255 4.27 1.88 -1.03
C ILE A 255 5.54 2.71 -1.24
N TYR A 256 6.56 2.16 -1.91
CA TYR A 256 7.78 2.89 -2.26
C TYR A 256 7.52 4.05 -3.20
N LEU A 257 6.58 3.89 -4.13
CA LEU A 257 6.15 4.97 -5.02
C LEU A 257 5.56 6.14 -4.22
N PHE A 258 4.71 5.85 -3.24
CA PHE A 258 4.15 6.90 -2.39
C PHE A 258 5.24 7.61 -1.57
N ALA A 259 6.18 6.85 -1.00
CA ALA A 259 7.34 7.42 -0.31
C ALA A 259 8.21 8.28 -1.24
N ALA A 260 8.43 7.86 -2.50
CA ALA A 260 9.15 8.65 -3.50
C ALA A 260 8.47 9.98 -3.82
N MET A 261 7.13 9.99 -3.88
CA MET A 261 6.33 11.21 -4.05
C MET A 261 6.46 12.15 -2.84
N ILE A 262 6.43 11.63 -1.61
CA ILE A 262 6.66 12.43 -0.39
C ILE A 262 8.05 13.06 -0.42
N LEU A 263 9.08 12.28 -0.70
CA LEU A 263 10.47 12.74 -0.75
C LEU A 263 10.70 13.82 -1.81
N SER A 264 9.96 13.78 -2.92
CA SER A 264 10.04 14.81 -3.97
C SER A 264 9.48 16.16 -3.52
N ARG A 265 8.58 16.15 -2.54
CA ARG A 265 7.89 17.33 -2.00
C ARG A 265 8.56 17.87 -0.72
N LYS A 266 9.80 17.43 -0.39
CA LYS A 266 10.48 17.82 0.85
C LYS A 266 10.42 19.33 1.11
N LYS A 267 10.72 20.15 0.12
CA LYS A 267 10.73 21.62 0.26
C LYS A 267 9.36 22.14 0.67
N GLU A 268 8.32 21.75 -0.04
CA GLU A 268 6.93 22.13 0.23
C GLU A 268 6.48 21.67 1.63
N LEU A 269 6.83 20.46 2.02
CA LEU A 269 6.43 19.91 3.32
C LEU A 269 7.15 20.60 4.49
N LEU A 270 8.41 21.00 4.32
CA LEU A 270 9.16 21.74 5.33
C LEU A 270 8.68 23.19 5.50
N GLU A 271 7.97 23.77 4.52
CA GLU A 271 7.33 25.10 4.64
C GLU A 271 6.09 25.07 5.54
N ILE A 272 5.46 23.92 5.74
CA ILE A 272 4.33 23.76 6.66
C ILE A 272 4.88 23.53 8.06
N PRO A 273 4.41 24.30 9.08
CA PRO A 273 4.88 24.11 10.45
C PRO A 273 4.65 22.67 10.98
N ALA A 274 5.63 22.12 11.70
CA ALA A 274 5.54 20.76 12.24
C ALA A 274 4.46 20.58 13.32
N ASP A 275 3.97 21.69 13.90
CA ASP A 275 2.88 21.72 14.86
C ASP A 275 1.49 21.86 14.20
N GLU A 276 1.42 21.82 12.86
CA GLU A 276 0.18 21.76 12.07
C GLU A 276 -0.02 20.37 11.40
N PRO A 277 -0.23 19.30 12.15
CA PRO A 277 -0.30 17.93 11.60
C PRO A 277 -1.50 17.72 10.67
N GLU A 278 -2.61 18.44 10.84
CA GLU A 278 -3.77 18.36 9.95
C GLU A 278 -3.44 18.92 8.56
N MET A 279 -2.68 20.01 8.48
CA MET A 279 -2.26 20.61 7.21
C MET A 279 -1.27 19.70 6.50
N LEU A 280 -0.30 19.14 7.23
CA LEU A 280 0.64 18.15 6.70
C LEU A 280 -0.12 16.92 6.18
N HIS A 281 -1.07 16.38 6.95
CA HIS A 281 -1.89 15.25 6.54
C HIS A 281 -2.69 15.57 5.26
N PHE A 282 -3.35 16.72 5.21
CA PHE A 282 -4.11 17.17 4.04
C PHE A 282 -3.21 17.31 2.80
N THR A 283 -2.03 17.89 2.95
CA THR A 283 -1.07 18.05 1.86
C THR A 283 -0.54 16.69 1.37
N LEU A 284 -0.22 15.78 2.29
CA LEU A 284 0.25 14.44 1.99
C LEU A 284 -0.83 13.55 1.34
N SER A 285 -2.11 13.79 1.60
CA SER A 285 -3.21 13.02 1.00
C SER A 285 -3.42 13.31 -0.49
N LYS A 286 -2.80 14.36 -1.03
CA LYS A 286 -2.87 14.71 -2.45
C LYS A 286 -1.61 14.31 -3.20
N LEU A 287 -1.77 13.78 -4.40
CA LEU A 287 -0.63 13.54 -5.27
C LEU A 287 0.07 14.86 -5.66
N PRO A 288 1.39 14.84 -5.91
CA PRO A 288 2.12 16.02 -6.35
C PRO A 288 1.58 16.54 -7.69
N HIS A 289 1.57 17.86 -7.85
CA HIS A 289 1.16 18.50 -9.10
C HIS A 289 2.17 19.59 -9.50
N PRO A 290 2.77 19.54 -10.72
CA PRO A 290 2.60 18.50 -11.75
C PRO A 290 3.15 17.13 -11.32
N LEU A 291 2.59 16.05 -11.88
CA LEU A 291 3.00 14.68 -11.59
C LEU A 291 4.14 14.27 -12.54
N ASP A 292 5.37 14.21 -12.03
CA ASP A 292 6.51 13.60 -12.74
C ASP A 292 6.50 12.07 -12.51
N LEU A 293 5.59 11.38 -13.22
CA LEU A 293 5.34 9.96 -13.00
C LEU A 293 6.58 9.09 -13.26
N ASP A 294 7.29 9.30 -14.38
CA ASP A 294 8.49 8.51 -14.71
C ASP A 294 9.61 8.75 -13.71
N GLY A 295 9.82 10.01 -13.28
CA GLY A 295 10.78 10.34 -12.23
C GLY A 295 10.45 9.67 -10.90
N HIS A 296 9.17 9.63 -10.51
CA HIS A 296 8.73 8.94 -9.29
C HIS A 296 8.88 7.42 -9.37
N ILE A 297 8.56 6.82 -10.52
CA ILE A 297 8.74 5.38 -10.76
C ILE A 297 10.22 5.00 -10.64
N LEU A 298 11.11 5.73 -11.30
CA LEU A 298 12.55 5.46 -11.25
C LEU A 298 13.11 5.63 -9.83
N ARG A 299 12.65 6.65 -9.10
CA ARG A 299 13.02 6.87 -7.70
C ARG A 299 12.50 5.74 -6.81
N ALA A 300 11.25 5.31 -6.99
CA ALA A 300 10.66 4.22 -6.22
C ALA A 300 11.40 2.90 -6.45
N ALA A 301 11.77 2.60 -7.70
CA ALA A 301 12.55 1.41 -8.04
C ALA A 301 13.93 1.42 -7.35
N ARG A 302 14.64 2.55 -7.38
CA ARG A 302 15.93 2.70 -6.69
C ARG A 302 15.78 2.57 -5.18
N LEU A 303 14.80 3.26 -4.58
CA LEU A 303 14.53 3.15 -3.14
C LEU A 303 14.27 1.71 -2.70
N PHE A 304 13.56 0.94 -3.52
CA PHE A 304 13.30 -0.47 -3.25
C PHE A 304 14.57 -1.33 -3.37
N GLU A 305 15.44 -1.05 -4.34
CA GLU A 305 16.70 -1.77 -4.54
C GLU A 305 17.73 -1.43 -3.46
N ASP A 306 17.87 -0.15 -3.11
CA ASP A 306 18.83 0.33 -2.09
C ASP A 306 18.38 -0.03 -0.67
N HIS A 307 17.07 -0.03 -0.41
CA HIS A 307 16.48 -0.24 0.92
C HIS A 307 15.31 -1.23 0.84
N PRO A 308 15.59 -2.54 0.63
CA PRO A 308 14.52 -3.54 0.55
C PRO A 308 13.73 -3.63 1.88
N PRO A 309 12.46 -4.06 1.85
CA PRO A 309 11.57 -3.99 3.01
C PRO A 309 12.11 -4.67 4.27
N GLU A 310 12.92 -5.72 4.10
CA GLU A 310 13.54 -6.47 5.19
C GLU A 310 14.59 -5.65 5.96
N SER A 311 15.23 -4.69 5.29
CA SER A 311 16.28 -3.84 5.87
C SER A 311 15.73 -2.59 6.56
N LEU A 312 14.43 -2.29 6.39
CA LEU A 312 13.83 -1.07 6.90
C LEU A 312 13.82 -1.03 8.43
N PRO A 313 14.13 0.14 9.04
CA PRO A 313 14.09 0.35 10.47
C PRO A 313 12.66 0.29 11.03
N LEU A 314 12.53 0.52 12.35
CA LEU A 314 11.26 0.57 13.09
C LEU A 314 10.48 -0.75 13.14
N GLY A 315 10.97 -1.80 12.49
CA GLY A 315 10.37 -3.12 12.53
C GLY A 315 9.03 -3.24 11.79
N ALA A 316 8.65 -2.26 10.97
CA ALA A 316 7.36 -2.25 10.26
C ALA A 316 7.15 -3.51 9.42
N TRP A 317 8.21 -3.98 8.72
CA TRP A 317 8.15 -5.23 7.95
C TRP A 317 7.84 -6.46 8.80
N LYS A 318 8.29 -6.50 10.06
CA LYS A 318 8.04 -7.62 10.98
C LYS A 318 6.57 -7.72 11.38
N HIS A 319 5.85 -6.59 11.41
CA HIS A 319 4.43 -6.54 11.75
C HIS A 319 3.50 -6.99 10.60
N ILE A 320 4.03 -7.08 9.37
CA ILE A 320 3.30 -7.64 8.24
C ILE A 320 3.26 -9.15 8.39
N PRO A 321 2.06 -9.78 8.33
CA PRO A 321 1.92 -11.23 8.43
C PRO A 321 2.72 -11.98 7.35
N TRP A 322 3.20 -13.18 7.66
CA TRP A 322 3.90 -14.02 6.70
C TRP A 322 3.04 -14.42 5.49
N CYS A 323 1.71 -14.49 5.67
CA CYS A 323 0.72 -14.82 4.64
C CYS A 323 0.26 -13.61 3.82
N SER A 324 0.74 -12.39 4.14
CA SER A 324 0.46 -11.17 3.38
C SER A 324 0.98 -11.26 1.94
N VAL A 325 0.26 -10.65 1.01
CA VAL A 325 0.70 -10.56 -0.39
C VAL A 325 2.07 -9.91 -0.52
N LEU A 326 2.44 -8.97 0.35
CA LEU A 326 3.75 -8.32 0.32
C LEU A 326 4.90 -9.31 0.59
N LYS A 327 4.67 -10.38 1.35
CA LYS A 327 5.67 -11.41 1.66
C LYS A 327 5.61 -12.60 0.73
N THR A 328 4.41 -13.03 0.36
CA THR A 328 4.23 -14.20 -0.49
C THR A 328 4.54 -13.94 -1.97
N SER A 329 4.54 -12.68 -2.42
CA SER A 329 4.87 -12.30 -3.79
C SER A 329 6.34 -11.87 -3.99
N ARG A 330 7.21 -12.12 -2.99
CA ARG A 330 8.66 -11.82 -3.05
C ARG A 330 9.44 -12.78 -3.94
N ASP A 331 8.93 -13.99 -4.12
CA ASP A 331 9.58 -14.98 -5.01
C ASP A 331 9.00 -14.85 -6.42
N PRO A 332 9.76 -14.28 -7.38
CA PRO A 332 9.32 -14.17 -8.77
C PRO A 332 9.17 -15.54 -9.46
N HIS A 333 9.79 -16.58 -8.91
CA HIS A 333 9.68 -17.96 -9.38
C HIS A 333 8.68 -18.79 -8.58
N GLY A 334 8.09 -18.22 -7.53
CA GLY A 334 7.11 -18.88 -6.67
C GLY A 334 5.88 -19.30 -7.49
N LYS A 335 5.64 -20.60 -7.55
CA LYS A 335 4.50 -21.19 -8.27
C LYS A 335 3.30 -21.27 -7.33
N TYR A 336 2.77 -20.13 -6.93
CA TYR A 336 1.53 -20.11 -6.18
C TYR A 336 0.33 -20.36 -7.10
N THR A 337 -0.48 -21.33 -6.73
CA THR A 337 -1.76 -21.66 -7.37
C THR A 337 -2.91 -20.85 -6.76
N ALA A 338 -4.07 -20.84 -7.41
CA ALA A 338 -5.27 -20.25 -6.84
C ALA A 338 -5.63 -20.91 -5.50
N ALA A 339 -5.40 -22.22 -5.34
CA ALA A 339 -5.62 -22.93 -4.09
C ALA A 339 -4.69 -22.43 -2.97
N ASP A 340 -3.43 -22.12 -3.29
CA ASP A 340 -2.51 -21.50 -2.33
C ASP A 340 -2.98 -20.12 -1.90
N ALA A 341 -3.50 -19.31 -2.84
CA ALA A 341 -4.05 -18.00 -2.53
C ALA A 341 -5.27 -18.10 -1.60
N VAL A 342 -6.17 -19.06 -1.82
CA VAL A 342 -7.30 -19.36 -0.93
C VAL A 342 -6.81 -19.75 0.46
N TYR A 343 -5.86 -20.66 0.54
CA TYR A 343 -5.26 -21.07 1.82
C TYR A 343 -4.64 -19.89 2.58
N LEU A 344 -3.87 -19.04 1.89
CA LEU A 344 -3.25 -17.87 2.48
C LEU A 344 -4.30 -16.84 2.96
N PHE A 345 -5.37 -16.66 2.19
CA PHE A 345 -6.51 -15.81 2.57
C PHE A 345 -7.17 -16.31 3.87
N GLU A 346 -7.44 -17.60 3.96
CA GLU A 346 -8.03 -18.21 5.15
C GLU A 346 -7.15 -18.04 6.40
N LYS A 347 -5.83 -18.26 6.24
CA LYS A 347 -4.87 -18.06 7.33
C LYS A 347 -4.85 -16.62 7.80
N GLN A 348 -4.84 -15.67 6.87
CA GLN A 348 -4.84 -14.25 7.19
C GLN A 348 -6.15 -13.81 7.84
N SER A 349 -7.29 -14.31 7.36
CA SER A 349 -8.61 -14.09 7.98
C SER A 349 -8.70 -14.65 9.38
N GLN A 350 -8.13 -15.83 9.64
CA GLN A 350 -8.06 -16.43 10.99
C GLN A 350 -7.19 -15.56 11.92
N GLN A 351 -6.08 -15.05 11.45
CA GLN A 351 -5.22 -14.12 12.21
C GLN A 351 -5.98 -12.85 12.60
N ILE A 352 -6.66 -12.20 11.65
CA ILE A 352 -7.47 -11.01 11.91
C ILE A 352 -8.53 -11.28 12.98
N ARG A 353 -9.30 -12.34 12.83
CA ARG A 353 -10.32 -12.74 13.82
C ARG A 353 -9.72 -13.00 15.21
N SER A 354 -8.51 -13.53 15.27
CA SER A 354 -7.78 -13.78 16.52
C SER A 354 -7.33 -12.47 17.16
N GLU A 355 -6.75 -11.55 16.38
CA GLU A 355 -6.35 -10.21 16.83
C GLU A 355 -7.54 -9.42 17.35
N GLU A 356 -8.68 -9.43 16.63
CA GLU A 356 -9.91 -8.75 17.04
C GLU A 356 -10.50 -9.33 18.34
N ARG A 357 -10.52 -10.66 18.48
CA ARG A 357 -10.98 -11.31 19.73
C ARG A 357 -10.10 -10.91 20.91
N ARG A 358 -8.77 -10.91 20.69
CA ARG A 358 -7.81 -10.47 21.72
C ARG A 358 -8.03 -9.01 22.08
N LYS A 359 -8.22 -8.13 21.09
CA LYS A 359 -8.50 -6.71 21.33
C LYS A 359 -9.78 -6.54 22.14
N ARG A 360 -10.89 -7.16 21.73
CA ARG A 360 -12.17 -7.11 22.45
C ARG A 360 -12.04 -7.62 23.89
N ALA A 361 -11.27 -8.70 24.11
CA ALA A 361 -11.02 -9.23 25.45
C ALA A 361 -10.23 -8.24 26.32
N LEU A 362 -9.20 -7.59 25.75
CA LEU A 362 -8.45 -6.57 26.46
C LEU A 362 -9.31 -5.34 26.77
N ASP A 363 -10.10 -4.85 25.82
CA ASP A 363 -11.03 -3.73 26.01
C ASP A 363 -12.07 -4.05 27.09
N PHE A 364 -12.58 -5.27 27.10
CA PHE A 364 -13.49 -5.74 28.16
C PHE A 364 -12.80 -5.76 29.53
N LEU A 365 -11.59 -6.29 29.63
CA LEU A 365 -10.81 -6.30 30.88
C LEU A 365 -10.52 -4.86 31.38
N TRP A 366 -10.17 -3.96 30.46
CA TRP A 366 -9.90 -2.55 30.78
C TRP A 366 -11.16 -1.81 31.24
N SER A 367 -12.30 -1.99 30.56
CA SER A 367 -13.57 -1.36 30.91
C SER A 367 -14.12 -1.86 32.24
N HIS A 368 -13.87 -3.14 32.58
CA HIS A 368 -14.31 -3.78 33.82
C HIS A 368 -13.18 -3.95 34.86
N ARG A 369 -12.08 -3.22 34.73
CA ARG A 369 -10.87 -3.40 35.56
C ARG A 369 -11.13 -3.42 37.08
N ARG A 370 -12.11 -2.61 37.57
CA ARG A 370 -12.46 -2.58 38.99
C ARG A 370 -13.13 -3.89 39.44
N SER A 371 -14.10 -4.38 38.68
CA SER A 371 -14.80 -5.63 38.96
C SER A 371 -13.90 -6.86 38.78
N VAL A 372 -13.10 -6.88 37.70
CA VAL A 372 -12.12 -7.94 37.43
C VAL A 372 -11.04 -8.00 38.52
N GLY A 373 -10.55 -6.81 38.95
CA GLY A 373 -9.60 -6.71 40.05
C GLY A 373 -10.15 -7.25 41.37
N SER A 374 -11.42 -6.96 41.69
CA SER A 374 -12.09 -7.50 42.90
C SER A 374 -12.24 -9.00 42.87
N VAL A 375 -12.63 -9.54 41.70
CA VAL A 375 -12.76 -11.02 41.50
C VAL A 375 -11.39 -11.70 41.57
N ALA A 376 -10.38 -11.17 40.92
CA ALA A 376 -9.02 -11.68 40.96
C ALA A 376 -8.44 -11.66 42.38
N LEU A 377 -8.68 -10.58 43.13
CA LEU A 377 -8.30 -10.51 44.56
C LEU A 377 -9.00 -11.55 45.39
N ALA A 378 -10.33 -11.76 45.21
CA ALA A 378 -11.08 -12.78 45.92
C ALA A 378 -10.57 -14.20 45.63
N ILE A 379 -10.22 -14.49 44.36
CA ILE A 379 -9.62 -15.78 43.96
C ILE A 379 -8.24 -15.96 44.61
N LEU A 380 -7.40 -14.91 44.58
CA LEU A 380 -6.07 -14.95 45.22
C LEU A 380 -6.17 -15.19 46.75
N VAL A 381 -7.08 -14.48 47.42
CA VAL A 381 -7.34 -14.67 48.85
C VAL A 381 -7.85 -16.07 49.15
N GLY A 382 -8.80 -16.60 48.33
CA GLY A 382 -9.28 -17.94 48.44
C GLY A 382 -8.18 -19.00 48.24
N ALA A 383 -7.37 -18.87 47.22
CA ALA A 383 -6.25 -19.74 46.92
C ALA A 383 -5.16 -19.70 48.04
N ALA A 384 -4.83 -18.50 48.52
CA ALA A 384 -3.91 -18.31 49.64
C ALA A 384 -4.44 -18.97 50.91
N SER A 385 -5.72 -18.75 51.24
CA SER A 385 -6.39 -19.39 52.40
C SER A 385 -6.38 -20.90 52.30
N PHE A 386 -6.71 -21.44 51.12
CA PHE A 386 -6.66 -22.89 50.86
C PHE A 386 -5.23 -23.46 51.04
N TYR A 387 -4.23 -22.76 50.49
CA TYR A 387 -2.82 -23.14 50.58
C TYR A 387 -2.30 -23.13 52.02
N ILE A 388 -2.64 -22.07 52.79
CA ILE A 388 -2.32 -21.95 54.21
C ILE A 388 -2.94 -23.08 55.03
N ARG A 389 -4.22 -23.37 54.78
CA ARG A 389 -4.95 -24.47 55.46
C ARG A 389 -4.34 -25.85 55.12
N LYS A 390 -3.99 -26.06 53.84
CA LYS A 390 -3.38 -27.34 53.41
C LYS A 390 -2.00 -27.57 54.05
N ARG A 391 -1.25 -26.51 54.37
CA ARG A 391 0.05 -26.60 55.02
C ARG A 391 -0.01 -26.58 56.54
N GLY A 392 -1.16 -26.50 57.16
CA GLY A 392 -1.32 -26.48 58.59
C GLY A 392 -0.82 -25.25 59.30
N LEU A 393 -0.66 -24.11 58.53
CA LEU A 393 -0.11 -22.84 59.04
C LEU A 393 -1.18 -21.96 59.71
N ASP A 394 -2.45 -22.40 59.76
CA ASP A 394 -3.58 -21.65 60.32
C ASP A 394 -3.36 -21.17 61.78
N ALA A 395 -2.81 -22.01 62.62
CA ALA A 395 -2.61 -21.68 64.03
C ALA A 395 -1.56 -20.59 64.27
N SER A 396 -0.52 -20.48 63.42
CA SER A 396 0.54 -19.50 63.57
C SER A 396 0.10 -18.11 63.06
N ILE A 397 -0.67 -18.05 61.97
CA ILE A 397 -1.08 -16.77 61.38
C ILE A 397 -2.12 -16.07 62.27
N TRP A 398 -3.09 -16.79 62.84
CA TRP A 398 -4.02 -16.19 63.78
C TRP A 398 -3.36 -15.66 65.06
N SER A 399 -2.27 -16.26 65.47
CA SER A 399 -1.49 -15.75 66.59
C SER A 399 -0.73 -14.42 66.26
N TYR A 400 -0.33 -14.25 65.00
CA TYR A 400 0.30 -12.98 64.53
C TYR A 400 -0.73 -11.88 64.34
N VAL A 401 -1.89 -12.19 63.71
CA VAL A 401 -2.98 -11.23 63.53
C VAL A 401 -3.53 -10.75 64.86
N GLY A 402 -3.69 -11.63 65.81
CA GLY A 402 -4.10 -11.27 67.20
C GLY A 402 -3.06 -10.43 67.97
N ARG A 403 -1.75 -10.54 67.63
CA ARG A 403 -0.69 -9.67 68.17
C ARG A 403 -0.74 -8.28 67.56
N ILE A 404 -0.94 -8.19 66.23
CA ILE A 404 -1.05 -6.91 65.53
C ILE A 404 -2.31 -6.15 66.00
N GLN A 405 -3.43 -6.82 66.15
CA GLN A 405 -4.70 -6.24 66.58
C GLN A 405 -4.60 -5.67 68.05
N ARG A 406 -3.90 -6.41 68.91
CA ARG A 406 -3.59 -5.94 70.27
C ARG A 406 -2.61 -4.72 70.26
N ALA A 407 -1.60 -4.76 69.38
CA ALA A 407 -0.67 -3.62 69.26
C ALA A 407 -1.38 -2.34 68.76
N ILE A 408 -2.35 -2.46 67.84
CA ILE A 408 -3.13 -1.34 67.36
C ILE A 408 -4.06 -0.80 68.45
N GLN A 409 -4.65 -1.64 69.27
CA GLN A 409 -5.50 -1.25 70.39
C GLN A 409 -4.75 -0.58 71.58
N THR A 410 -3.42 -0.73 71.64
CA THR A 410 -2.60 -0.06 72.65
C THR A 410 -2.05 1.30 72.18
N TRP A 411 -2.34 1.70 70.95
CA TRP A 411 -1.94 3.00 70.35
C TRP A 411 -3.14 3.96 70.15
N VAL A 412 -4.33 3.56 70.49
CA VAL A 412 -5.53 4.40 70.63
C VAL A 412 -5.86 4.58 72.10
#